data_74d67069162a89b51b5f102abb543a57
#
_entry.id   74d67069162a89b51b5f102abb543a57
#
_cell.length_a   1.000
_cell.length_b   1.000
_cell.length_c   1.000
_cell.angle_alpha   90.00
_cell.angle_beta   90.00
_cell.angle_gamma   90.00
#
_symmetry.space_group_name_H-M   'P 1'
#
loop_
_entity.id
_entity.type
_entity.pdbx_description
1 polymer ?
#
loop_
_entity_poly.entity_id
_entity_poly.type
_entity_poly.pdbx_seq_one_letter_code
_entity_poly.pdbx_strand_id
1 'polypeptide(L)'
;ACDTAVTNIDDKYGLKIVEDCGCKVFTYAVDNMHADFAARNVHFASNGVRYELIGERIGRVNCPIPGRFSVYNSLCAASVASVLGIDFDDILTAIEKSKGVKGRVEVVPTPGTDYTVIIDYAHSPDGLENIITSLKEIAKGRVVTVFGCGGDRDKTKRPKMGKIAADLSDFCVVTSDNPRSEVPGEIIKDILVGMKDSKSPYQVVENRHEAIEWAMKHAQKDDIILLAGKGHETYQILPTGTIHFDEREVVNQVLEEINNK
;
A
#
# COMPACT_ATOMS: atom_id res chain seq x y z
N ALA A 1 -11.30 18.55 -23.77
CA ALA A 1 -12.70 18.79 -23.50
C ALA A 1 -13.38 17.44 -23.25
N CYS A 2 -14.21 17.37 -22.23
CA CYS A 2 -14.99 16.17 -21.88
C CYS A 2 -16.46 16.58 -21.73
N ASP A 3 -17.38 15.63 -21.91
CA ASP A 3 -18.82 15.86 -21.76
C ASP A 3 -19.26 15.73 -20.30
N THR A 4 -18.49 14.99 -19.51
CA THR A 4 -18.76 14.75 -18.10
C THR A 4 -17.45 14.64 -17.30
N ALA A 5 -17.44 15.18 -16.10
CA ALA A 5 -16.36 15.06 -15.13
C ALA A 5 -16.87 14.40 -13.84
N VAL A 6 -16.03 13.62 -13.20
CA VAL A 6 -16.26 13.07 -11.84
C VAL A 6 -15.09 13.51 -10.95
N THR A 7 -15.37 14.20 -9.85
CA THR A 7 -14.34 14.82 -9.01
C THR A 7 -14.51 14.52 -7.53
N ASN A 8 -13.37 14.43 -6.81
CA ASN A 8 -13.33 14.27 -5.36
C ASN A 8 -13.45 15.63 -4.67
N ILE A 9 -14.49 15.84 -3.87
CA ILE A 9 -14.70 17.12 -3.15
C ILE A 9 -14.15 17.12 -1.73
N ASP A 10 -13.58 16.02 -1.25
CA ASP A 10 -12.77 16.02 -0.03
C ASP A 10 -11.36 16.57 -0.31
N ASP A 11 -10.90 16.53 -1.57
CA ASP A 11 -9.65 17.16 -1.98
C ASP A 11 -9.88 18.64 -2.29
N LYS A 12 -9.07 19.52 -1.68
CA LYS A 12 -9.13 20.98 -1.86
C LYS A 12 -8.99 21.45 -3.32
N TYR A 13 -8.40 20.62 -4.18
CA TYR A 13 -8.26 20.90 -5.61
C TYR A 13 -9.40 20.28 -6.45
N GLY A 14 -10.18 19.38 -5.88
CA GLY A 14 -11.23 18.68 -6.60
C GLY A 14 -12.27 19.61 -7.22
N LEU A 15 -12.81 20.56 -6.44
CA LEU A 15 -13.73 21.58 -6.97
C LEU A 15 -13.02 22.57 -7.89
N LYS A 16 -11.79 22.95 -7.53
CA LYS A 16 -11.02 23.95 -8.29
C LYS A 16 -10.72 23.51 -9.72
N ILE A 17 -10.43 22.21 -9.93
CA ILE A 17 -10.09 21.70 -11.27
C ILE A 17 -11.29 21.70 -12.23
N VAL A 18 -12.50 21.73 -11.70
CA VAL A 18 -13.76 21.73 -12.47
C VAL A 18 -14.48 23.09 -12.47
N GLU A 19 -13.92 24.11 -11.82
CA GLU A 19 -14.56 25.42 -11.64
C GLU A 19 -14.94 26.08 -12.96
N ASP A 20 -14.07 25.98 -13.98
CA ASP A 20 -14.30 26.54 -15.32
C ASP A 20 -14.69 25.45 -16.34
N CYS A 21 -15.16 24.30 -15.88
CA CYS A 21 -15.50 23.20 -16.75
C CYS A 21 -16.89 23.39 -17.36
N GLY A 22 -16.98 23.48 -18.68
CA GLY A 22 -18.25 23.58 -19.41
C GLY A 22 -19.02 22.26 -19.55
N CYS A 23 -18.64 21.21 -18.80
CA CYS A 23 -19.26 19.89 -18.83
C CYS A 23 -20.12 19.62 -17.59
N LYS A 24 -20.91 18.55 -17.63
CA LYS A 24 -21.64 18.07 -16.43
C LYS A 24 -20.65 17.55 -15.41
N VAL A 25 -20.74 18.02 -14.17
CA VAL A 25 -19.85 17.61 -13.07
C VAL A 25 -20.64 16.75 -12.09
N PHE A 26 -20.10 15.58 -11.75
CA PHE A 26 -20.52 14.75 -10.65
C PHE A 26 -19.43 14.73 -9.58
N THR A 27 -19.83 14.68 -8.33
CA THR A 27 -18.95 14.74 -7.18
C THR A 27 -18.95 13.42 -6.40
N TYR A 28 -17.80 13.06 -5.83
CA TYR A 28 -17.75 11.97 -4.85
C TYR A 28 -16.94 12.39 -3.63
N ALA A 29 -17.25 11.78 -2.47
CA ALA A 29 -16.57 12.06 -1.22
C ALA A 29 -16.74 10.92 -0.20
N VAL A 30 -15.82 10.84 0.75
CA VAL A 30 -15.90 9.97 1.93
C VAL A 30 -16.31 10.77 3.15
N ASP A 31 -15.81 11.99 3.29
CA ASP A 31 -16.06 12.85 4.46
C ASP A 31 -17.20 13.85 4.23
N ASN A 32 -17.49 14.21 2.98
CA ASN A 32 -18.54 15.17 2.63
C ASN A 32 -19.80 14.45 2.09
N MET A 33 -20.85 14.43 2.88
CA MET A 33 -22.13 13.78 2.55
C MET A 33 -23.00 14.53 1.53
N HIS A 34 -22.58 15.73 1.07
CA HIS A 34 -23.28 16.49 0.03
C HIS A 34 -22.82 16.15 -1.39
N ALA A 35 -21.87 15.22 -1.53
CA ALA A 35 -21.46 14.71 -2.83
C ALA A 35 -22.59 13.90 -3.51
N ASP A 36 -22.59 13.85 -4.83
CA ASP A 36 -23.53 13.02 -5.60
C ASP A 36 -23.34 11.53 -5.28
N PHE A 37 -22.09 11.13 -4.98
CA PHE A 37 -21.74 9.79 -4.51
C PHE A 37 -20.95 9.91 -3.21
N ALA A 38 -21.39 9.21 -2.16
CA ALA A 38 -20.72 9.25 -0.87
C ALA A 38 -20.50 7.84 -0.29
N ALA A 39 -19.44 7.69 0.50
CA ALA A 39 -19.21 6.49 1.30
C ALA A 39 -19.68 6.74 2.76
N ARG A 40 -20.55 5.85 3.28
CA ARG A 40 -21.03 5.89 4.67
C ARG A 40 -20.70 4.59 5.37
N ASN A 41 -20.65 4.63 6.71
CA ASN A 41 -20.43 3.44 7.53
C ASN A 41 -19.17 2.67 7.10
N VAL A 42 -18.06 3.41 6.94
CA VAL A 42 -16.78 2.85 6.48
C VAL A 42 -16.16 1.99 7.57
N HIS A 43 -15.83 0.75 7.23
CA HIS A 43 -15.14 -0.20 8.11
C HIS A 43 -13.84 -0.64 7.43
N PHE A 44 -12.75 -0.55 8.17
CA PHE A 44 -11.42 -0.95 7.73
C PHE A 44 -11.01 -2.28 8.35
N ALA A 45 -10.35 -3.12 7.55
CA ALA A 45 -9.72 -4.35 7.99
C ALA A 45 -8.42 -4.59 7.21
N SER A 46 -7.52 -5.43 7.73
CA SER A 46 -6.26 -5.76 7.07
C SER A 46 -6.42 -6.45 5.71
N ASN A 47 -7.59 -7.02 5.44
CA ASN A 47 -7.91 -7.72 4.20
C ASN A 47 -8.89 -6.97 3.29
N GLY A 48 -9.21 -5.70 3.60
CA GLY A 48 -10.11 -4.91 2.76
C GLY A 48 -10.89 -3.83 3.50
N VAL A 49 -11.77 -3.15 2.76
CA VAL A 49 -12.66 -2.12 3.27
C VAL A 49 -14.12 -2.44 2.93
N ARG A 50 -15.05 -2.02 3.79
CA ARG A 50 -16.49 -2.13 3.57
C ARG A 50 -17.13 -0.80 3.83
N TYR A 51 -18.10 -0.42 2.99
CA TYR A 51 -18.87 0.80 3.20
C TYR A 51 -20.21 0.73 2.46
N GLU A 52 -21.10 1.66 2.79
CA GLU A 52 -22.33 1.90 2.02
C GLU A 52 -22.05 2.98 0.99
N LEU A 53 -22.19 2.63 -0.27
CA LEU A 53 -22.20 3.59 -1.38
C LEU A 53 -23.57 4.25 -1.43
N ILE A 54 -23.60 5.56 -1.29
CA ILE A 54 -24.78 6.41 -1.39
C ILE A 54 -24.70 7.14 -2.72
N GLY A 55 -25.76 7.09 -3.52
CA GLY A 55 -25.95 7.77 -4.79
C GLY A 55 -27.43 7.72 -5.16
N GLU A 56 -27.78 7.56 -6.44
CA GLU A 56 -29.16 7.32 -6.88
C GLU A 56 -29.72 6.01 -6.29
N ARG A 57 -28.86 5.03 -6.08
CA ARG A 57 -29.13 3.79 -5.33
C ARG A 57 -28.19 3.70 -4.14
N ILE A 58 -28.57 2.90 -3.15
CA ILE A 58 -27.74 2.60 -1.98
C ILE A 58 -27.34 1.12 -2.05
N GLY A 59 -26.05 0.85 -1.90
CA GLY A 59 -25.54 -0.52 -1.91
C GLY A 59 -24.33 -0.70 -1.00
N ARG A 60 -24.11 -1.94 -0.58
CA ARG A 60 -22.94 -2.29 0.23
C ARG A 60 -21.77 -2.66 -0.67
N VAL A 61 -20.68 -1.95 -0.51
CA VAL A 61 -19.41 -2.23 -1.16
C VAL A 61 -18.54 -3.07 -0.25
N ASN A 62 -17.99 -4.17 -0.77
CA ASN A 62 -16.94 -4.98 -0.16
C ASN A 62 -15.73 -4.91 -1.09
N CYS A 63 -14.72 -4.13 -0.75
CA CYS A 63 -13.50 -4.01 -1.55
C CYS A 63 -12.37 -4.78 -0.85
N PRO A 64 -11.77 -5.83 -1.46
CA PRO A 64 -10.75 -6.66 -0.83
C PRO A 64 -9.36 -6.03 -0.85
N ILE A 65 -9.27 -4.70 -0.94
CA ILE A 65 -8.03 -3.94 -0.91
C ILE A 65 -8.06 -3.08 0.36
N PRO A 66 -7.13 -3.25 1.31
CA PRO A 66 -7.13 -2.49 2.56
C PRO A 66 -6.71 -1.03 2.36
N GLY A 67 -6.98 -0.20 3.38
CA GLY A 67 -6.56 1.19 3.44
C GLY A 67 -7.62 2.19 3.00
N ARG A 68 -7.57 3.40 3.60
CA ARG A 68 -8.53 4.49 3.35
C ARG A 68 -8.59 4.89 1.86
N PHE A 69 -7.44 4.89 1.16
CA PHE A 69 -7.40 5.19 -0.28
C PHE A 69 -8.23 4.21 -1.13
N SER A 70 -8.45 2.97 -0.67
CA SER A 70 -9.28 1.99 -1.38
C SER A 70 -10.76 2.36 -1.36
N VAL A 71 -11.22 3.07 -0.30
CA VAL A 71 -12.56 3.65 -0.27
C VAL A 71 -12.69 4.70 -1.38
N TYR A 72 -11.75 5.65 -1.45
CA TYR A 72 -11.74 6.69 -2.49
C TYR A 72 -11.66 6.11 -3.90
N ASN A 73 -10.75 5.15 -4.13
CA ASN A 73 -10.53 4.56 -5.43
C ASN A 73 -11.75 3.75 -5.92
N SER A 74 -12.32 2.90 -5.05
CA SER A 74 -13.50 2.11 -5.39
C SER A 74 -14.75 2.99 -5.52
N LEU A 75 -14.90 4.03 -4.68
CA LEU A 75 -15.98 5.00 -4.80
C LEU A 75 -15.86 5.80 -6.10
N CYS A 76 -14.66 6.26 -6.48
CA CYS A 76 -14.42 6.93 -7.75
C CYS A 76 -14.80 6.02 -8.94
N ALA A 77 -14.33 4.78 -8.93
CA ALA A 77 -14.64 3.81 -9.99
C ALA A 77 -16.15 3.54 -10.07
N ALA A 78 -16.82 3.37 -8.92
CA ALA A 78 -18.26 3.18 -8.87
C ALA A 78 -19.02 4.40 -9.41
N SER A 79 -18.60 5.61 -9.02
CA SER A 79 -19.21 6.87 -9.48
C SER A 79 -19.11 7.01 -10.99
N VAL A 80 -17.92 6.79 -11.56
CA VAL A 80 -17.70 6.84 -13.02
C VAL A 80 -18.54 5.78 -13.72
N ALA A 81 -18.57 4.54 -13.24
CA ALA A 81 -19.33 3.46 -13.84
C ALA A 81 -20.84 3.74 -13.79
N SER A 82 -21.35 4.30 -12.68
CA SER A 82 -22.75 4.71 -12.55
C SER A 82 -23.12 5.82 -13.56
N VAL A 83 -22.26 6.82 -13.71
CA VAL A 83 -22.45 7.92 -14.67
C VAL A 83 -22.43 7.42 -16.10
N LEU A 84 -21.68 6.35 -16.39
CA LEU A 84 -21.66 5.67 -17.69
C LEU A 84 -22.85 4.73 -17.92
N GLY A 85 -23.75 4.59 -16.94
CA GLY A 85 -24.96 3.77 -17.05
C GLY A 85 -24.73 2.27 -16.89
N ILE A 86 -23.62 1.86 -16.25
CA ILE A 86 -23.37 0.46 -15.91
C ILE A 86 -24.33 0.07 -14.77
N ASP A 87 -24.86 -1.16 -14.85
CA ASP A 87 -25.78 -1.65 -13.82
C ASP A 87 -25.14 -1.63 -12.42
N PHE A 88 -25.90 -1.20 -11.45
CA PHE A 88 -25.40 -0.98 -10.09
C PHE A 88 -24.94 -2.27 -9.40
N ASP A 89 -25.65 -3.37 -9.62
CA ASP A 89 -25.29 -4.65 -9.00
C ASP A 89 -24.04 -5.26 -9.65
N ASP A 90 -23.83 -4.98 -10.96
CA ASP A 90 -22.59 -5.33 -11.66
C ASP A 90 -21.40 -4.53 -11.12
N ILE A 91 -21.58 -3.23 -10.83
CA ILE A 91 -20.54 -2.39 -10.22
C ILE A 91 -20.12 -2.96 -8.85
N LEU A 92 -21.07 -3.27 -7.98
CA LEU A 92 -20.79 -3.83 -6.65
C LEU A 92 -20.06 -5.18 -6.77
N THR A 93 -20.54 -6.04 -7.67
CA THR A 93 -19.93 -7.35 -7.93
C THR A 93 -18.51 -7.23 -8.48
N ALA A 94 -18.25 -6.29 -9.38
CA ALA A 94 -16.93 -6.07 -9.96
C ALA A 94 -15.93 -5.59 -8.90
N ILE A 95 -16.35 -4.67 -8.00
CA ILE A 95 -15.49 -4.21 -6.89
C ILE A 95 -15.18 -5.36 -5.93
N GLU A 96 -16.18 -6.18 -5.57
CA GLU A 96 -15.98 -7.32 -4.66
C GLU A 96 -15.03 -8.38 -5.24
N LYS A 97 -15.05 -8.58 -6.56
CA LYS A 97 -14.15 -9.51 -7.26
C LYS A 97 -12.80 -8.89 -7.62
N SER A 98 -12.57 -7.62 -7.33
CA SER A 98 -11.31 -6.96 -7.67
C SER A 98 -10.15 -7.59 -6.89
N LYS A 99 -9.04 -7.83 -7.60
CA LYS A 99 -7.82 -8.38 -6.99
C LYS A 99 -6.81 -7.29 -6.64
N GLY A 100 -7.19 -6.03 -6.82
CA GLY A 100 -6.26 -4.91 -6.75
C GLY A 100 -5.27 -4.88 -7.92
N VAL A 101 -4.23 -4.08 -7.77
CA VAL A 101 -3.14 -3.96 -8.73
C VAL A 101 -1.92 -4.68 -8.16
N LYS A 102 -1.30 -5.57 -8.93
CA LYS A 102 -0.08 -6.29 -8.51
C LYS A 102 0.96 -5.30 -7.98
N GLY A 103 1.43 -5.51 -6.74
CA GLY A 103 2.42 -4.67 -6.08
C GLY A 103 1.90 -3.32 -5.59
N ARG A 104 0.59 -3.13 -5.45
CA ARG A 104 -0.03 -1.95 -4.85
C ARG A 104 -0.96 -2.39 -3.73
N VAL A 105 -0.51 -2.23 -2.50
CA VAL A 105 -1.19 -2.72 -1.28
C VAL A 105 -1.75 -4.14 -1.48
N GLU A 106 -0.94 -4.96 -2.11
CA GLU A 106 -1.29 -6.33 -2.44
C GLU A 106 -1.19 -7.21 -1.20
N VAL A 107 -2.31 -7.73 -0.74
CA VAL A 107 -2.34 -8.70 0.36
C VAL A 107 -1.89 -10.05 -0.18
N VAL A 108 -0.80 -10.59 0.36
CA VAL A 108 -0.34 -11.93 0.06
C VAL A 108 -1.03 -12.90 1.02
N PRO A 109 -1.71 -13.96 0.50
CA PRO A 109 -2.33 -14.96 1.36
C PRO A 109 -1.29 -15.68 2.23
N THR A 110 -1.52 -15.73 3.53
CA THR A 110 -0.67 -16.42 4.51
C THR A 110 -1.49 -17.41 5.35
N PRO A 111 -2.04 -18.48 4.75
CA PRO A 111 -2.88 -19.44 5.46
C PRO A 111 -2.11 -20.12 6.60
N GLY A 112 -2.77 -20.30 7.74
CA GLY A 112 -2.16 -20.91 8.93
C GLY A 112 -1.43 -19.91 9.84
N THR A 113 -1.40 -18.61 9.50
CA THR A 113 -0.81 -17.58 10.34
C THR A 113 -1.89 -16.60 10.87
N ASP A 114 -1.53 -15.85 11.87
CA ASP A 114 -2.38 -14.82 12.50
C ASP A 114 -1.88 -13.39 12.24
N TYR A 115 -1.05 -13.20 11.21
CA TYR A 115 -0.56 -11.92 10.71
C TYR A 115 -0.87 -11.74 9.22
N THR A 116 -0.69 -10.53 8.71
CA THR A 116 -0.94 -10.19 7.29
C THR A 116 0.37 -9.71 6.63
N VAL A 117 0.66 -10.19 5.41
CA VAL A 117 1.77 -9.68 4.59
C VAL A 117 1.21 -8.85 3.45
N ILE A 118 1.75 -7.64 3.27
CA ILE A 118 1.35 -6.69 2.22
C ILE A 118 2.58 -6.29 1.41
N ILE A 119 2.47 -6.36 0.08
CA ILE A 119 3.48 -5.88 -0.85
C ILE A 119 3.04 -4.54 -1.45
N ASP A 120 3.95 -3.55 -1.44
CA ASP A 120 3.70 -2.24 -2.06
C ASP A 120 4.93 -1.69 -2.79
N TYR A 121 4.68 -0.89 -3.83
CA TYR A 121 5.72 -0.24 -4.64
C TYR A 121 6.24 1.06 -4.02
N ALA A 122 5.93 1.39 -2.79
CA ALA A 122 6.38 2.60 -2.10
C ALA A 122 7.91 2.63 -1.97
N HIS A 123 8.57 3.38 -2.85
CA HIS A 123 10.03 3.51 -2.95
C HIS A 123 10.49 4.98 -2.87
N SER A 124 9.62 5.88 -2.45
CA SER A 124 9.86 7.29 -2.18
C SER A 124 9.45 7.66 -0.76
N PRO A 125 9.97 8.78 -0.20
CA PRO A 125 9.56 9.24 1.12
C PRO A 125 8.04 9.37 1.25
N ASP A 126 7.39 10.12 0.38
CA ASP A 126 5.94 10.37 0.42
C ASP A 126 5.14 9.06 0.26
N GLY A 127 5.57 8.17 -0.65
CA GLY A 127 4.92 6.87 -0.85
C GLY A 127 5.00 6.00 0.40
N LEU A 128 6.17 5.96 1.06
CA LEU A 128 6.38 5.18 2.27
C LEU A 128 5.57 5.75 3.45
N GLU A 129 5.55 7.07 3.60
CA GLU A 129 4.74 7.77 4.61
C GLU A 129 3.26 7.45 4.45
N ASN A 130 2.73 7.61 3.24
CA ASN A 130 1.32 7.38 2.95
C ASN A 130 0.89 5.93 3.22
N ILE A 131 1.69 4.95 2.79
CA ILE A 131 1.32 3.54 3.00
C ILE A 131 1.41 3.15 4.48
N ILE A 132 2.47 3.52 5.19
CA ILE A 132 2.60 3.19 6.62
C ILE A 132 1.46 3.84 7.41
N THR A 133 1.18 5.13 7.18
CA THR A 133 0.07 5.84 7.84
C THR A 133 -1.26 5.14 7.59
N SER A 134 -1.55 4.79 6.32
CA SER A 134 -2.79 4.07 5.99
C SER A 134 -2.89 2.71 6.66
N LEU A 135 -1.79 1.98 6.79
CA LEU A 135 -1.77 0.69 7.48
C LEU A 135 -1.90 0.85 9.00
N LYS A 136 -1.33 1.90 9.58
CA LYS A 136 -1.48 2.21 11.03
C LYS A 136 -2.93 2.50 11.42
N GLU A 137 -3.73 3.09 10.53
CA GLU A 137 -5.15 3.35 10.78
C GLU A 137 -5.97 2.06 10.94
N ILE A 138 -5.53 0.95 10.34
CA ILE A 138 -6.25 -0.32 10.29
C ILE A 138 -5.59 -1.43 11.11
N ALA A 139 -4.34 -1.23 11.53
CA ALA A 139 -3.57 -2.24 12.25
C ALA A 139 -4.14 -2.48 13.66
N LYS A 140 -4.31 -3.74 14.03
CA LYS A 140 -4.62 -4.16 15.39
C LYS A 140 -3.35 -4.53 16.18
N GLY A 141 -2.35 -5.06 15.49
CA GLY A 141 -1.02 -5.35 15.99
C GLY A 141 0.00 -4.31 15.50
N ARG A 142 1.26 -4.74 15.39
CA ARG A 142 2.35 -3.88 14.92
C ARG A 142 2.31 -3.72 13.40
N VAL A 143 2.77 -2.57 12.91
CA VAL A 143 3.19 -2.40 11.52
C VAL A 143 4.70 -2.60 11.46
N VAL A 144 5.11 -3.71 10.83
CA VAL A 144 6.51 -4.09 10.62
C VAL A 144 6.88 -3.75 9.17
N THR A 145 7.77 -2.79 8.96
CA THR A 145 8.13 -2.33 7.61
C THR A 145 9.46 -2.91 7.17
N VAL A 146 9.46 -3.74 6.13
CA VAL A 146 10.64 -4.26 5.44
C VAL A 146 10.91 -3.39 4.22
N PHE A 147 12.03 -2.67 4.20
CA PHE A 147 12.32 -1.73 3.12
C PHE A 147 13.81 -1.55 2.86
N GLY A 148 14.13 -1.07 1.67
CA GLY A 148 15.45 -0.66 1.26
C GLY A 148 15.38 0.49 0.26
N CYS A 149 16.54 0.90 -0.24
CA CYS A 149 16.63 1.92 -1.28
C CYS A 149 17.44 1.41 -2.48
N GLY A 150 17.07 1.87 -3.68
CA GLY A 150 17.81 1.56 -4.90
C GLY A 150 19.13 2.30 -4.95
N GLY A 151 20.16 1.62 -5.50
CA GLY A 151 21.44 2.22 -5.93
C GLY A 151 21.28 2.96 -7.26
N ASP A 152 22.28 3.81 -7.60
CA ASP A 152 22.32 4.64 -8.80
C ASP A 152 21.07 5.51 -8.94
N ARG A 153 20.56 6.00 -7.83
CA ARG A 153 19.37 6.84 -7.69
C ARG A 153 19.65 7.97 -6.69
N ASP A 154 18.66 8.83 -6.51
CA ASP A 154 18.74 9.94 -5.54
C ASP A 154 19.07 9.43 -4.13
N LYS A 155 20.30 9.75 -3.67
CA LYS A 155 20.78 9.37 -2.33
C LYS A 155 20.13 10.17 -1.23
N THR A 156 19.64 11.39 -1.54
CA THR A 156 19.04 12.30 -0.54
C THR A 156 17.75 11.76 0.05
N LYS A 157 17.07 10.84 -0.64
CA LYS A 157 15.87 10.19 -0.15
C LYS A 157 16.14 9.11 0.91
N ARG A 158 17.35 8.51 0.95
CA ARG A 158 17.69 7.38 1.82
C ARG A 158 17.48 7.70 3.31
N PRO A 159 18.11 8.77 3.87
CA PRO A 159 17.87 9.12 5.26
C PRO A 159 16.43 9.58 5.52
N LYS A 160 15.76 10.20 4.54
CA LYS A 160 14.35 10.60 4.69
C LYS A 160 13.44 9.38 4.82
N MET A 161 13.64 8.36 3.99
CA MET A 161 12.89 7.09 4.08
C MET A 161 13.19 6.36 5.39
N GLY A 162 14.46 6.35 5.84
CA GLY A 162 14.84 5.80 7.12
C GLY A 162 14.12 6.47 8.29
N LYS A 163 14.08 7.81 8.29
CA LYS A 163 13.37 8.58 9.31
C LYS A 163 11.87 8.28 9.31
N ILE A 164 11.22 8.33 8.15
CA ILE A 164 9.79 8.07 8.01
C ILE A 164 9.44 6.66 8.49
N ALA A 165 10.17 5.64 8.02
CA ALA A 165 9.93 4.27 8.46
C ALA A 165 10.06 4.14 9.97
N ALA A 166 11.12 4.70 10.55
CA ALA A 166 11.38 4.61 11.98
C ALA A 166 10.41 5.44 12.85
N ASP A 167 9.90 6.56 12.35
CA ASP A 167 8.94 7.38 13.09
C ASP A 167 7.51 6.81 13.07
N LEU A 168 7.14 6.09 12.00
CA LEU A 168 5.76 5.64 11.78
C LEU A 168 5.54 4.16 12.02
N SER A 169 6.56 3.30 11.82
CA SER A 169 6.43 1.86 12.05
C SER A 169 6.68 1.48 13.50
N ASP A 170 6.13 0.35 13.93
CA ASP A 170 6.41 -0.22 15.26
C ASP A 170 7.72 -1.01 15.26
N PHE A 171 8.14 -1.51 14.09
CA PHE A 171 9.41 -2.18 13.86
C PHE A 171 9.86 -1.99 12.41
N CYS A 172 11.16 -1.86 12.18
CA CYS A 172 11.74 -1.76 10.84
C CYS A 172 12.71 -2.92 10.57
N VAL A 173 12.64 -3.50 9.38
CA VAL A 173 13.70 -4.36 8.84
C VAL A 173 14.32 -3.64 7.64
N VAL A 174 15.55 -3.16 7.83
CA VAL A 174 16.30 -2.44 6.79
C VAL A 174 17.09 -3.44 5.96
N THR A 175 16.88 -3.43 4.66
CA THR A 175 17.45 -4.42 3.75
C THR A 175 17.87 -3.82 2.41
N SER A 176 18.42 -4.65 1.53
CA SER A 176 18.72 -4.27 0.15
C SER A 176 17.46 -4.23 -0.71
N ASP A 177 17.43 -3.33 -1.67
CA ASP A 177 16.45 -3.29 -2.77
C ASP A 177 17.17 -3.71 -4.08
N ASN A 178 17.31 -2.83 -5.06
CA ASN A 178 18.13 -2.99 -6.25
C ASN A 178 19.43 -2.18 -6.08
N PRO A 179 20.53 -2.73 -5.53
CA PRO A 179 21.76 -1.97 -5.28
C PRO A 179 22.46 -1.52 -6.56
N ARG A 180 22.21 -2.16 -7.69
CA ARG A 180 22.84 -1.89 -8.99
C ARG A 180 24.36 -1.91 -8.87
N SER A 181 25.04 -0.80 -9.18
CA SER A 181 26.52 -0.72 -9.08
C SER A 181 27.03 -0.38 -7.67
N GLU A 182 26.14 0.03 -6.75
CA GLU A 182 26.56 0.42 -5.40
C GLU A 182 26.66 -0.79 -4.46
N VAL A 183 27.50 -0.65 -3.42
CA VAL A 183 27.61 -1.65 -2.35
C VAL A 183 26.36 -1.60 -1.48
N PRO A 184 25.60 -2.71 -1.30
CA PRO A 184 24.36 -2.73 -0.54
C PRO A 184 24.49 -2.16 0.88
N GLY A 185 25.55 -2.56 1.60
CA GLY A 185 25.81 -2.08 2.96
C GLY A 185 26.02 -0.55 3.05
N GLU A 186 26.54 0.12 2.02
CA GLU A 186 26.67 1.58 2.02
C GLU A 186 25.30 2.26 1.84
N ILE A 187 24.42 1.69 1.02
CA ILE A 187 23.05 2.18 0.88
C ILE A 187 22.30 2.06 2.22
N ILE A 188 22.47 0.93 2.92
CA ILE A 188 21.88 0.70 4.23
C ILE A 188 22.41 1.72 5.25
N LYS A 189 23.71 2.02 5.26
CA LYS A 189 24.29 3.04 6.13
C LYS A 189 23.64 4.41 5.90
N ASP A 190 23.41 4.80 4.65
CA ASP A 190 22.73 6.07 4.32
C ASP A 190 21.29 6.10 4.88
N ILE A 191 20.57 4.98 4.82
CA ILE A 191 19.22 4.86 5.41
C ILE A 191 19.30 5.03 6.92
N LEU A 192 20.25 4.35 7.59
CA LEU A 192 20.41 4.38 9.04
C LEU A 192 20.76 5.77 9.59
N VAL A 193 21.34 6.66 8.77
CA VAL A 193 21.54 8.06 9.17
C VAL A 193 20.23 8.71 9.60
N GLY A 194 19.13 8.43 8.89
CA GLY A 194 17.81 8.97 9.21
C GLY A 194 17.14 8.32 10.43
N MET A 195 17.62 7.17 10.85
CA MET A 195 17.03 6.39 11.97
C MET A 195 17.70 6.65 13.33
N LYS A 196 18.79 7.43 13.38
CA LYS A 196 19.63 7.61 14.58
C LYS A 196 18.87 8.12 15.81
N ASP A 197 17.92 9.02 15.60
CA ASP A 197 17.16 9.68 16.66
C ASP A 197 15.79 9.01 16.92
N SER A 198 15.48 7.94 16.20
CA SER A 198 14.23 7.21 16.35
C SER A 198 14.28 6.28 17.55
N LYS A 199 13.11 6.11 18.19
CA LYS A 199 12.90 5.15 19.28
C LYS A 199 12.40 3.79 18.81
N SER A 200 11.98 3.67 17.55
CA SER A 200 11.48 2.41 17.01
C SER A 200 12.62 1.41 16.85
N PRO A 201 12.43 0.18 17.33
CA PRO A 201 13.40 -0.88 17.16
C PRO A 201 13.54 -1.23 15.68
N TYR A 202 14.75 -1.63 15.29
CA TYR A 202 15.00 -2.09 13.93
C TYR A 202 16.01 -3.23 13.89
N GLN A 203 15.94 -4.01 12.81
CA GLN A 203 16.92 -5.03 12.44
C GLN A 203 17.51 -4.67 11.07
N VAL A 204 18.79 -4.94 10.88
CA VAL A 204 19.46 -4.85 9.60
C VAL A 204 19.72 -6.25 9.09
N VAL A 205 19.16 -6.57 7.91
CA VAL A 205 19.41 -7.84 7.21
C VAL A 205 19.65 -7.50 5.75
N GLU A 206 20.91 -7.55 5.29
CA GLU A 206 21.28 -7.07 3.96
C GLU A 206 20.57 -7.85 2.84
N ASN A 207 20.53 -9.17 2.96
CA ASN A 207 19.84 -10.03 2.00
C ASN A 207 18.32 -9.88 2.15
N ARG A 208 17.62 -9.47 1.08
CA ARG A 208 16.18 -9.20 1.13
C ARG A 208 15.33 -10.45 1.37
N HIS A 209 15.75 -11.61 0.86
CA HIS A 209 15.07 -12.88 1.14
C HIS A 209 15.12 -13.18 2.65
N GLU A 210 16.31 -13.12 3.24
CA GLU A 210 16.51 -13.35 4.67
C GLU A 210 15.77 -12.29 5.53
N ALA A 211 15.64 -11.05 5.03
CA ALA A 211 14.92 -9.98 5.70
C ALA A 211 13.40 -10.28 5.77
N ILE A 212 12.82 -10.77 4.67
CA ILE A 212 11.41 -11.21 4.63
C ILE A 212 11.21 -12.41 5.55
N GLU A 213 12.09 -13.40 5.47
CA GLU A 213 12.08 -14.58 6.34
C GLU A 213 12.15 -14.17 7.82
N TRP A 214 13.07 -13.26 8.17
CA TRP A 214 13.21 -12.76 9.53
C TRP A 214 11.92 -12.09 10.01
N ALA A 215 11.34 -11.21 9.20
CA ALA A 215 10.12 -10.50 9.54
C ALA A 215 8.95 -11.47 9.78
N MET A 216 8.77 -12.48 8.93
CA MET A 216 7.70 -13.47 9.05
C MET A 216 7.89 -14.39 10.26
N LYS A 217 9.13 -14.84 10.54
CA LYS A 217 9.44 -15.71 11.69
C LYS A 217 9.36 -14.99 13.05
N HIS A 218 9.42 -13.64 13.07
CA HIS A 218 9.29 -12.81 14.27
C HIS A 218 7.96 -12.05 14.34
N ALA A 219 7.05 -12.37 13.43
CA ALA A 219 5.71 -11.82 13.42
C ALA A 219 4.94 -12.19 14.70
N GLN A 220 4.11 -11.28 15.15
CA GLN A 220 3.20 -11.48 16.27
C GLN A 220 1.76 -11.47 15.76
N LYS A 221 0.86 -11.91 16.59
CA LYS A 221 -0.57 -11.90 16.28
C LYS A 221 -1.05 -10.50 15.88
N ASP A 222 -1.85 -10.45 14.82
CA ASP A 222 -2.44 -9.26 14.24
C ASP A 222 -1.43 -8.25 13.63
N ASP A 223 -0.13 -8.63 13.50
CA ASP A 223 0.87 -7.82 12.81
C ASP A 223 0.51 -7.61 11.33
N ILE A 224 0.91 -6.47 10.81
CA ILE A 224 0.97 -6.20 9.37
C ILE A 224 2.43 -6.06 8.97
N ILE A 225 2.92 -6.99 8.15
CA ILE A 225 4.27 -6.95 7.56
C ILE A 225 4.15 -6.26 6.20
N LEU A 226 4.69 -5.06 6.08
CA LEU A 226 4.76 -4.30 4.84
C LEU A 226 6.10 -4.57 4.13
N LEU A 227 6.06 -5.19 2.96
CA LEU A 227 7.20 -5.32 2.05
C LEU A 227 7.17 -4.14 1.08
N ALA A 228 7.95 -3.10 1.36
CA ALA A 228 7.94 -1.85 0.59
C ALA A 228 9.11 -1.76 -0.39
N GLY A 229 8.83 -1.19 -1.57
CA GLY A 229 9.81 -0.80 -2.57
C GLY A 229 9.70 -1.53 -3.91
N LYS A 230 9.59 -2.86 -3.92
CA LYS A 230 9.61 -3.67 -5.14
C LYS A 230 8.25 -3.81 -5.83
N GLY A 231 7.19 -3.92 -5.06
CA GLY A 231 5.83 -4.01 -5.59
C GLY A 231 5.66 -5.13 -6.63
N HIS A 232 5.48 -4.76 -7.90
CA HIS A 232 5.27 -5.71 -9.00
C HIS A 232 6.56 -6.29 -9.60
N GLU A 233 7.74 -5.82 -9.17
CA GLU A 233 9.02 -6.31 -9.68
C GLU A 233 9.21 -7.80 -9.34
N THR A 234 9.73 -8.56 -10.32
CA THR A 234 10.05 -10.00 -10.20
C THR A 234 11.56 -10.23 -10.34
N TYR A 235 12.36 -9.22 -10.07
CA TYR A 235 13.80 -9.26 -10.22
C TYR A 235 14.50 -8.42 -9.15
N GLN A 236 15.79 -8.69 -8.94
CA GLN A 236 16.70 -7.83 -8.19
C GLN A 236 17.95 -7.55 -9.03
N ILE A 237 18.34 -6.28 -9.10
CA ILE A 237 19.53 -5.82 -9.84
C ILE A 237 20.67 -5.70 -8.85
N LEU A 238 21.63 -6.62 -8.94
CA LEU A 238 22.86 -6.67 -8.15
C LEU A 238 24.03 -6.12 -8.94
N PRO A 239 25.18 -5.81 -8.32
CA PRO A 239 26.41 -5.47 -9.04
C PRO A 239 26.88 -6.57 -9.99
N THR A 240 26.54 -7.81 -9.72
CA THR A 240 26.89 -9.00 -10.50
C THR A 240 25.92 -9.31 -11.64
N GLY A 241 24.80 -8.59 -11.73
CA GLY A 241 23.76 -8.79 -12.75
C GLY A 241 22.36 -8.85 -12.16
N THR A 242 21.39 -9.08 -13.02
CA THR A 242 19.99 -9.21 -12.64
C THR A 242 19.65 -10.66 -12.31
N ILE A 243 19.03 -10.88 -11.16
CA ILE A 243 18.55 -12.19 -10.73
C ILE A 243 17.01 -12.18 -10.63
N HIS A 244 16.39 -13.35 -10.72
CA HIS A 244 14.98 -13.52 -10.41
C HIS A 244 14.74 -13.31 -8.91
N PHE A 245 13.73 -12.52 -8.55
CA PHE A 245 13.32 -12.25 -7.18
C PHE A 245 11.89 -11.73 -7.14
N ASP A 246 10.93 -12.59 -6.84
CA ASP A 246 9.53 -12.22 -6.60
C ASP A 246 9.21 -12.39 -5.11
N GLU A 247 8.83 -11.31 -4.44
CA GLU A 247 8.52 -11.32 -3.00
C GLU A 247 7.39 -12.28 -2.64
N ARG A 248 6.46 -12.55 -3.58
CA ARG A 248 5.36 -13.51 -3.37
C ARG A 248 5.88 -14.93 -3.27
N GLU A 249 6.85 -15.26 -4.12
CA GLU A 249 7.49 -16.57 -4.09
C GLU A 249 8.27 -16.76 -2.78
N VAL A 250 8.99 -15.71 -2.35
CA VAL A 250 9.71 -15.72 -1.06
C VAL A 250 8.75 -15.91 0.11
N VAL A 251 7.64 -15.15 0.15
CA VAL A 251 6.61 -15.29 1.20
C VAL A 251 6.05 -16.71 1.22
N ASN A 252 5.73 -17.29 0.06
CA ASN A 252 5.21 -18.65 -0.01
C ASN A 252 6.22 -19.71 0.47
N GLN A 253 7.50 -19.57 0.07
CA GLN A 253 8.58 -20.47 0.53
C GLN A 253 8.74 -20.44 2.05
N VAL A 254 8.80 -19.21 2.62
CA VAL A 254 8.92 -19.04 4.08
C VAL A 254 7.69 -19.59 4.80
N LEU A 255 6.50 -19.41 4.23
CA LEU A 255 5.25 -19.92 4.79
C LEU A 255 5.24 -21.45 4.85
N GLU A 256 5.72 -22.12 3.80
CA GLU A 256 5.87 -23.60 3.78
C GLU A 256 6.83 -24.06 4.88
N GLU A 257 7.95 -23.37 5.10
CA GLU A 257 8.88 -23.67 6.18
C GLU A 257 8.28 -23.50 7.58
N ILE A 258 7.43 -22.46 7.79
CA ILE A 258 6.76 -22.19 9.07
C ILE A 258 5.72 -23.28 9.36
N ASN A 259 4.93 -23.66 8.37
CA ASN A 259 3.83 -24.62 8.53
C ASN A 259 4.30 -26.08 8.63
N ASN A 260 5.54 -26.39 8.21
CA ASN A 260 6.11 -27.73 8.28
C ASN A 260 6.91 -28.00 9.59
N LYS A 261 6.97 -27.04 10.51
CA LYS A 261 7.55 -27.15 11.84
C LYS A 261 6.49 -27.40 12.91
#